data_76efb6d57c3dd004f5fe8ed95b54cb1e
#
_entry.id   76efb6d57c3dd004f5fe8ed95b54cb1e
#
_cell.length_a   1.000
_cell.length_b   1.000
_cell.length_c   1.000
_cell.angle_alpha   90.00
_cell.angle_beta   90.00
_cell.angle_gamma   90.00
#
_symmetry.space_group_name_H-M   'P 1'
#
loop_
_entity.id
_entity.type
_entity.pdbx_description
1 polymer ?
#
loop_
_entity_poly.entity_id
_entity_poly.type
_entity_poly.pdbx_seq_one_letter_code
_entity_poly.pdbx_strand_id
1 'polypeptide(L)'
;MPLVLSNDDGVHADGIQTLHKVLAEREPCLIVAPSGPQSGVGHAVTTNTAMKLEEIETRRFALDGTPADCARVALTRRASFAKQALGESAEAPNLWMVSGINHGANLGMDTYVSGTAAAAREAAILGYPAIAISQYVGKHRKPDWEATAERAREVLTLLFTRPPRPGTFWNVNLPHPTDESTRHELVFCPLDPSPHAFEYEKREGHLHWVSDFHNRPRLPEHDIDVCMGGQTAISELPITPLLPAE
;
A
#
# COMPACT_ATOMS: atom_id res chain seq x y z
N MET A 1 12.44 11.96 9.62
CA MET A 1 10.97 12.15 9.41
C MET A 1 10.27 10.95 10.03
N PRO A 2 9.34 11.10 11.00
CA PRO A 2 8.66 9.95 11.58
C PRO A 2 7.72 9.28 10.60
N LEU A 3 7.59 7.94 10.70
CA LEU A 3 6.81 7.12 9.79
C LEU A 3 5.84 6.20 10.55
N VAL A 4 4.61 6.10 10.07
CA VAL A 4 3.66 5.04 10.42
C VAL A 4 3.63 4.02 9.31
N LEU A 5 3.81 2.75 9.64
CA LEU A 5 3.77 1.63 8.70
C LEU A 5 2.54 0.77 8.96
N SER A 6 1.88 0.32 7.90
CA SER A 6 0.78 -0.66 7.95
C SER A 6 0.81 -1.55 6.70
N ASN A 7 -0.13 -2.48 6.60
CA ASN A 7 -0.37 -3.33 5.44
C ASN A 7 -1.75 -3.98 5.53
N ASP A 8 -2.09 -4.88 4.62
CA ASP A 8 -3.25 -5.77 4.71
C ASP A 8 -2.88 -7.27 4.77
N ASP A 9 -1.60 -7.61 4.62
CA ASP A 9 -1.11 -8.99 4.78
C ASP A 9 -0.95 -9.40 6.25
N GLY A 10 -0.98 -8.44 7.18
CA GLY A 10 -0.84 -8.65 8.62
C GLY A 10 0.54 -8.26 9.17
N VAL A 11 0.58 -8.00 10.48
CA VAL A 11 1.75 -7.44 11.20
C VAL A 11 3.02 -8.30 11.13
N HIS A 12 2.89 -9.60 10.85
CA HIS A 12 4.02 -10.55 10.74
C HIS A 12 4.42 -10.85 9.28
N ALA A 13 3.74 -10.27 8.29
CA ALA A 13 4.02 -10.55 6.88
C ALA A 13 5.43 -10.08 6.45
N ASP A 14 6.05 -10.82 5.52
CA ASP A 14 7.39 -10.52 5.03
C ASP A 14 7.49 -9.12 4.41
N GLY A 15 6.43 -8.67 3.74
CA GLY A 15 6.39 -7.36 3.09
C GLY A 15 6.54 -6.19 4.07
N ILE A 16 5.81 -6.19 5.19
CA ILE A 16 5.94 -5.11 6.19
C ILE A 16 7.28 -5.20 6.95
N GLN A 17 7.82 -6.42 7.15
CA GLN A 17 9.16 -6.59 7.70
C GLN A 17 10.22 -6.01 6.77
N THR A 18 10.09 -6.27 5.47
CA THR A 18 10.97 -5.71 4.43
C THR A 18 10.87 -4.18 4.40
N LEU A 19 9.66 -3.63 4.42
CA LEU A 19 9.43 -2.18 4.46
C LEU A 19 10.08 -1.54 5.70
N HIS A 20 9.86 -2.14 6.87
CA HIS A 20 10.44 -1.68 8.13
C HIS A 20 11.98 -1.69 8.07
N LYS A 21 12.59 -2.78 7.58
CA LYS A 21 14.05 -2.87 7.41
C LYS A 21 14.60 -1.77 6.50
N VAL A 22 13.91 -1.47 5.40
CA VAL A 22 14.31 -0.41 4.45
C VAL A 22 14.29 0.97 5.11
N LEU A 23 13.30 1.26 5.96
CA LEU A 23 13.04 2.61 6.48
C LEU A 23 13.66 2.86 7.86
N ALA A 24 13.70 1.87 8.74
CA ALA A 24 14.16 2.03 10.13
C ALA A 24 15.66 2.36 10.27
N GLU A 25 16.44 2.15 9.22
CA GLU A 25 17.85 2.57 9.19
C GLU A 25 18.02 4.10 9.22
N ARG A 26 17.01 4.84 8.77
CA ARG A 26 17.10 6.30 8.58
C ARG A 26 16.04 7.08 9.34
N GLU A 27 14.90 6.46 9.61
CA GLU A 27 13.72 7.14 10.14
C GLU A 27 13.10 6.39 11.31
N PRO A 28 12.58 7.10 12.34
CA PRO A 28 11.83 6.45 13.40
C PRO A 28 10.49 5.92 12.88
N CYS A 29 10.26 4.62 13.05
CA CYS A 29 9.08 3.92 12.57
C CYS A 29 8.18 3.47 13.72
N LEU A 30 6.86 3.56 13.50
CA LEU A 30 5.80 2.94 14.27
C LEU A 30 5.03 1.99 13.35
N ILE A 31 4.90 0.73 13.72
CA ILE A 31 4.06 -0.23 12.99
C ILE A 31 2.72 -0.38 13.72
N VAL A 32 1.62 -0.14 13.00
CA VAL A 32 0.26 -0.49 13.42
C VAL A 32 -0.38 -1.21 12.24
N ALA A 33 -0.55 -2.52 12.35
CA ALA A 33 -1.01 -3.36 11.26
C ALA A 33 -2.05 -4.39 11.75
N PRO A 34 -2.89 -4.93 10.86
CA PRO A 34 -3.84 -5.97 11.23
C PRO A 34 -3.17 -7.18 11.88
N SER A 35 -3.83 -7.79 12.84
CA SER A 35 -3.36 -9.01 13.52
C SER A 35 -3.23 -10.21 12.57
N GLY A 36 -3.95 -10.21 11.45
CA GLY A 36 -3.92 -11.23 10.41
C GLY A 36 -4.29 -10.68 9.04
N PRO A 37 -4.25 -11.50 7.99
CA PRO A 37 -4.52 -11.07 6.62
C PRO A 37 -5.93 -10.49 6.44
N GLN A 38 -6.03 -9.39 5.68
CA GLN A 38 -7.24 -8.63 5.37
C GLN A 38 -7.37 -8.40 3.84
N SER A 39 -6.93 -9.36 3.04
CA SER A 39 -6.93 -9.23 1.58
C SER A 39 -8.33 -9.01 1.02
N GLY A 40 -8.49 -8.04 0.12
CA GLY A 40 -9.77 -7.73 -0.54
C GLY A 40 -10.79 -7.01 0.35
N VAL A 41 -10.40 -6.55 1.55
CA VAL A 41 -11.31 -5.87 2.49
C VAL A 41 -11.74 -4.48 2.00
N GLY A 42 -11.04 -3.92 1.01
CA GLY A 42 -11.27 -2.57 0.52
C GLY A 42 -11.07 -1.53 1.62
N HIS A 43 -11.89 -0.46 1.60
CA HIS A 43 -11.86 0.61 2.60
C HIS A 43 -12.90 0.40 3.72
N ALA A 44 -13.04 -0.83 4.19
CA ALA A 44 -13.90 -1.11 5.33
C ALA A 44 -13.30 -0.52 6.61
N VAL A 45 -14.19 -0.06 7.49
CA VAL A 45 -13.83 0.49 8.81
C VAL A 45 -14.75 -0.06 9.89
N THR A 46 -14.21 -0.26 11.08
CA THR A 46 -14.91 -0.76 12.24
C THR A 46 -15.52 0.41 13.02
N THR A 47 -16.86 0.40 13.18
CA THR A 47 -17.58 1.49 13.86
C THR A 47 -18.29 1.08 15.14
N ASN A 48 -18.76 -0.17 15.23
CA ASN A 48 -19.68 -0.63 16.28
C ASN A 48 -19.13 -1.77 17.16
N THR A 49 -17.87 -2.17 16.94
CA THR A 49 -17.22 -3.25 17.71
C THR A 49 -15.93 -2.72 18.32
N ALA A 50 -15.59 -3.20 19.51
CA ALA A 50 -14.29 -2.93 20.10
C ALA A 50 -13.19 -3.66 19.32
N MET A 51 -12.08 -2.99 19.10
CA MET A 51 -10.88 -3.56 18.47
C MET A 51 -9.81 -3.79 19.55
N LYS A 52 -9.19 -4.97 19.56
CA LYS A 52 -8.04 -5.24 20.42
C LYS A 52 -6.77 -4.67 19.77
N LEU A 53 -6.05 -3.82 20.50
CA LEU A 53 -4.72 -3.36 20.15
C LEU A 53 -3.72 -4.06 21.08
N GLU A 54 -2.73 -4.74 20.51
CA GLU A 54 -1.73 -5.49 21.25
C GLU A 54 -0.32 -5.04 20.84
N GLU A 55 0.48 -4.61 21.82
CA GLU A 55 1.90 -4.35 21.59
C GLU A 55 2.65 -5.69 21.56
N ILE A 56 3.21 -6.04 20.41
CA ILE A 56 3.97 -7.28 20.20
C ILE A 56 5.47 -7.06 20.33
N GLU A 57 5.93 -5.86 20.04
CA GLU A 57 7.30 -5.37 20.21
C GLU A 57 7.27 -3.85 20.39
N THR A 58 8.35 -3.26 20.88
CA THR A 58 8.49 -1.81 20.97
C THR A 58 8.17 -1.13 19.64
N ARG A 59 7.17 -0.26 19.63
CA ARG A 59 6.65 0.44 18.42
C ARG A 59 6.09 -0.46 17.34
N ARG A 60 5.64 -1.67 17.72
CA ARG A 60 4.99 -2.61 16.82
C ARG A 60 3.72 -3.15 17.46
N PHE A 61 2.60 -2.88 16.84
CA PHE A 61 1.26 -3.17 17.35
C PHE A 61 0.43 -3.95 16.35
N ALA A 62 -0.24 -5.00 16.84
CA ALA A 62 -1.25 -5.74 16.11
C ALA A 62 -2.63 -5.20 16.48
N LEU A 63 -3.45 -4.85 15.48
CA LEU A 63 -4.83 -4.42 15.67
C LEU A 63 -5.79 -5.49 15.12
N ASP A 64 -6.80 -5.83 15.91
CA ASP A 64 -7.92 -6.65 15.42
C ASP A 64 -8.90 -5.75 14.66
N GLY A 65 -8.49 -5.32 13.49
CA GLY A 65 -9.17 -4.36 12.64
C GLY A 65 -8.64 -4.36 11.21
N THR A 66 -9.23 -3.51 10.38
CA THR A 66 -8.84 -3.36 8.97
C THR A 66 -7.58 -2.48 8.82
N PRO A 67 -6.93 -2.46 7.63
CA PRO A 67 -5.85 -1.53 7.36
C PRO A 67 -6.23 -0.05 7.53
N ALA A 68 -7.45 0.33 7.16
CA ALA A 68 -7.96 1.68 7.39
C ALA A 68 -8.15 1.98 8.89
N ASP A 69 -8.59 0.99 9.69
CA ASP A 69 -8.64 1.14 11.15
C ASP A 69 -7.23 1.33 11.74
N CYS A 70 -6.24 0.62 11.24
CA CYS A 70 -4.84 0.80 11.67
C CYS A 70 -4.35 2.22 11.42
N ALA A 71 -4.64 2.79 10.25
CA ALA A 71 -4.33 4.18 9.95
C ALA A 71 -5.05 5.15 10.90
N ARG A 72 -6.34 4.93 11.17
CA ARG A 72 -7.13 5.74 12.13
C ARG A 72 -6.54 5.71 13.53
N VAL A 73 -6.26 4.51 14.06
CA VAL A 73 -5.69 4.34 15.39
C VAL A 73 -4.35 5.04 15.51
N ALA A 74 -3.49 4.91 14.50
CA ALA A 74 -2.17 5.51 14.52
C ALA A 74 -2.16 7.03 14.39
N LEU A 75 -3.09 7.61 13.58
CA LEU A 75 -3.00 8.99 13.09
C LEU A 75 -4.05 9.94 13.68
N THR A 76 -5.07 9.46 14.42
CA THR A 76 -6.10 10.35 14.97
C THR A 76 -5.57 11.30 16.03
N ARG A 77 -5.97 12.58 15.96
CA ARG A 77 -5.45 13.67 16.81
C ARG A 77 -5.67 13.49 18.31
N ARG A 78 -6.74 12.84 18.75
CA ARG A 78 -7.09 12.69 20.16
C ARG A 78 -6.30 11.60 20.89
N ALA A 79 -5.86 10.62 20.17
CA ALA A 79 -5.04 9.53 20.71
C ALA A 79 -3.72 9.46 19.95
N SER A 80 -3.05 10.62 19.71
CA SER A 80 -1.88 10.67 18.82
C SER A 80 -0.84 9.62 19.24
N PHE A 81 -1.22 8.37 18.96
CA PHE A 81 -0.45 7.17 19.24
C PHE A 81 0.92 7.26 18.58
N ALA A 82 0.93 7.78 17.34
CA ALA A 82 2.17 8.12 16.67
C ALA A 82 2.98 9.14 17.44
N LYS A 83 2.35 10.20 18.01
CA LYS A 83 3.04 11.22 18.79
C LYS A 83 3.60 10.66 20.08
N GLN A 84 2.86 9.81 20.79
CA GLN A 84 3.36 9.13 21.99
C GLN A 84 4.54 8.20 21.68
N ALA A 85 4.50 7.47 20.57
CA ALA A 85 5.52 6.50 20.19
C ALA A 85 6.76 7.14 19.53
N LEU A 86 6.58 8.21 18.76
CA LEU A 86 7.62 8.80 17.90
C LEU A 86 8.03 10.22 18.30
N GLY A 87 7.34 10.84 19.28
CA GLY A 87 7.63 12.17 19.79
C GLY A 87 6.84 13.28 19.12
N GLU A 88 7.01 14.52 19.62
CA GLU A 88 6.23 15.70 19.26
C GLU A 88 6.28 16.07 17.77
N SER A 89 7.34 15.67 17.04
CA SER A 89 7.46 15.90 15.61
C SER A 89 6.56 15.01 14.75
N ALA A 90 5.88 14.01 15.34
CA ALA A 90 4.98 13.09 14.64
C ALA A 90 3.60 13.74 14.38
N GLU A 91 3.60 14.80 13.60
CA GLU A 91 2.40 15.54 13.15
C GLU A 91 2.48 15.83 11.64
N ALA A 92 1.31 16.05 11.02
CA ALA A 92 1.28 16.52 9.64
C ALA A 92 1.90 17.92 9.51
N PRO A 93 2.65 18.22 8.44
CA PRO A 93 2.94 17.35 7.29
C PRO A 93 4.18 16.45 7.48
N ASN A 94 4.82 16.45 8.66
CA ASN A 94 6.10 15.77 8.90
C ASN A 94 5.96 14.26 9.11
N LEU A 95 4.80 13.80 9.59
CA LEU A 95 4.48 12.37 9.76
C LEU A 95 3.91 11.82 8.47
N TRP A 96 4.48 10.72 7.99
CA TRP A 96 4.01 10.03 6.80
C TRP A 96 3.44 8.65 7.13
N MET A 97 2.46 8.24 6.34
CA MET A 97 1.97 6.86 6.31
C MET A 97 2.55 6.11 5.12
N VAL A 98 3.14 4.94 5.36
CA VAL A 98 3.54 4.02 4.29
C VAL A 98 2.87 2.67 4.51
N SER A 99 1.99 2.28 3.59
CA SER A 99 1.25 1.02 3.65
C SER A 99 1.83 0.01 2.66
N GLY A 100 2.26 -1.15 3.15
CA GLY A 100 2.85 -2.22 2.36
C GLY A 100 4.04 -2.91 3.09
N ILE A 101 4.93 -3.56 2.37
CA ILE A 101 4.88 -3.85 0.91
C ILE A 101 3.89 -5.00 0.70
N ASN A 102 2.82 -4.77 -0.04
CA ASN A 102 1.81 -5.79 -0.31
C ASN A 102 2.39 -6.96 -1.14
N HIS A 103 2.02 -8.19 -0.79
CA HIS A 103 2.28 -9.37 -1.60
C HIS A 103 1.27 -9.47 -2.74
N GLY A 104 1.61 -8.94 -3.88
CA GLY A 104 0.74 -8.79 -5.05
C GLY A 104 0.60 -7.32 -5.44
N ALA A 105 0.22 -7.05 -6.68
CA ALA A 105 0.04 -5.70 -7.17
C ALA A 105 -1.36 -5.16 -6.89
N ASN A 106 -1.45 -3.84 -6.72
CA ASN A 106 -2.70 -3.08 -6.65
C ASN A 106 -2.74 -2.08 -7.81
N LEU A 107 -3.13 -2.57 -8.99
CA LEU A 107 -3.08 -1.87 -10.26
C LEU A 107 -4.48 -1.53 -10.78
N GLY A 108 -4.63 -0.39 -11.44
CA GLY A 108 -5.90 0.03 -12.01
C GLY A 108 -7.02 -0.01 -10.98
N MET A 109 -8.13 -0.64 -11.34
CA MET A 109 -9.31 -0.72 -10.48
C MET A 109 -9.14 -1.59 -9.23
N ASP A 110 -8.08 -2.42 -9.12
CA ASP A 110 -7.79 -3.19 -7.89
C ASP A 110 -7.59 -2.28 -6.67
N THR A 111 -7.17 -1.03 -6.88
CA THR A 111 -6.99 -0.04 -5.81
C THR A 111 -8.25 0.20 -4.96
N TYR A 112 -9.45 -0.07 -5.51
CA TYR A 112 -10.72 0.09 -4.79
C TYR A 112 -10.98 -1.01 -3.76
N VAL A 113 -10.48 -2.23 -4.01
CA VAL A 113 -10.63 -3.38 -3.11
C VAL A 113 -9.37 -3.64 -2.28
N SER A 114 -8.30 -2.90 -2.51
CA SER A 114 -7.03 -3.02 -1.81
C SER A 114 -7.10 -2.45 -0.39
N GLY A 115 -6.76 -3.27 0.61
CA GLY A 115 -6.54 -2.84 1.98
C GLY A 115 -5.28 -1.98 2.12
N THR A 116 -4.22 -2.30 1.36
CA THR A 116 -2.98 -1.52 1.32
C THR A 116 -3.25 -0.09 0.85
N ALA A 117 -3.99 0.08 -0.28
CA ALA A 117 -4.38 1.40 -0.76
C ALA A 117 -5.36 2.10 0.21
N ALA A 118 -6.22 1.34 0.90
CA ALA A 118 -7.17 1.88 1.86
C ALA A 118 -6.48 2.54 3.07
N ALA A 119 -5.43 1.94 3.63
CA ALA A 119 -4.67 2.56 4.72
C ALA A 119 -4.01 3.88 4.30
N ALA A 120 -3.41 3.94 3.11
CA ALA A 120 -2.84 5.18 2.58
C ALA A 120 -3.91 6.23 2.28
N ARG A 121 -5.06 5.80 1.71
CA ARG A 121 -6.20 6.68 1.45
C ARG A 121 -6.78 7.25 2.75
N GLU A 122 -6.91 6.44 3.80
CA GLU A 122 -7.37 6.90 5.10
C GLU A 122 -6.42 7.93 5.71
N ALA A 123 -5.11 7.72 5.61
CA ALA A 123 -4.12 8.71 6.04
C ALA A 123 -4.27 10.04 5.28
N ALA A 124 -4.49 10.00 3.96
CA ALA A 124 -4.74 11.19 3.15
C ALA A 124 -6.06 11.90 3.54
N ILE A 125 -7.12 11.15 3.88
CA ILE A 125 -8.37 11.69 4.42
C ILE A 125 -8.12 12.43 5.75
N LEU A 126 -7.23 11.91 6.58
CA LEU A 126 -6.83 12.53 7.85
C LEU A 126 -5.85 13.69 7.68
N GLY A 127 -5.40 13.99 6.45
CA GLY A 127 -4.52 15.11 6.12
C GLY A 127 -3.02 14.80 6.23
N TYR A 128 -2.64 13.53 6.23
CA TYR A 128 -1.25 13.10 6.24
C TYR A 128 -0.78 12.67 4.85
N PRO A 129 0.46 12.99 4.45
CA PRO A 129 1.05 12.44 3.24
C PRO A 129 1.18 10.93 3.35
N ALA A 130 0.84 10.21 2.26
CA ALA A 130 0.77 8.76 2.31
C ALA A 130 1.23 8.09 1.02
N ILE A 131 1.77 6.87 1.18
CA ILE A 131 2.22 6.00 0.11
C ILE A 131 1.63 4.60 0.35
N ALA A 132 0.98 4.03 -0.67
CA ALA A 132 0.72 2.61 -0.78
C ALA A 132 1.78 1.98 -1.67
N ILE A 133 2.40 0.88 -1.25
CA ILE A 133 3.44 0.21 -2.02
C ILE A 133 3.18 -1.29 -2.10
N SER A 134 3.25 -1.84 -3.32
CA SER A 134 2.90 -3.22 -3.64
C SER A 134 3.96 -3.86 -4.51
N GLN A 135 4.19 -5.17 -4.35
CA GLN A 135 5.10 -5.96 -5.15
C GLN A 135 4.32 -6.83 -6.13
N TYR A 136 4.37 -6.53 -7.41
CA TYR A 136 3.85 -7.43 -8.44
C TYR A 136 4.64 -8.74 -8.44
N VAL A 137 3.94 -9.86 -8.40
CA VAL A 137 4.53 -11.20 -8.47
C VAL A 137 4.14 -11.86 -9.77
N GLY A 138 5.10 -12.19 -10.60
CA GLY A 138 4.87 -12.85 -11.89
C GLY A 138 4.22 -14.23 -11.72
N LYS A 139 3.54 -14.70 -12.76
CA LYS A 139 2.81 -15.98 -12.77
C LYS A 139 3.74 -17.14 -12.38
N HIS A 140 3.33 -17.94 -11.39
CA HIS A 140 4.10 -19.07 -10.85
C HIS A 140 5.46 -18.69 -10.24
N ARG A 141 5.65 -17.42 -9.87
CA ARG A 141 6.85 -16.91 -9.21
C ARG A 141 6.61 -16.70 -7.71
N LYS A 142 7.69 -16.48 -6.98
CA LYS A 142 7.66 -16.01 -5.59
C LYS A 142 8.28 -14.63 -5.52
N PRO A 143 7.88 -13.78 -4.57
CA PRO A 143 8.53 -12.49 -4.39
C PRO A 143 10.00 -12.70 -3.98
N ASP A 144 10.86 -11.85 -4.52
CA ASP A 144 12.23 -11.68 -4.06
C ASP A 144 12.24 -10.43 -3.17
N TRP A 145 12.21 -10.65 -1.86
CA TRP A 145 12.12 -9.56 -0.89
C TRP A 145 13.42 -8.74 -0.80
N GLU A 146 14.56 -9.26 -1.19
CA GLU A 146 15.83 -8.53 -1.24
C GLU A 146 15.84 -7.53 -2.41
N ALA A 147 15.53 -7.99 -3.61
CA ALA A 147 15.35 -7.12 -4.76
C ALA A 147 14.20 -6.12 -4.56
N THR A 148 13.11 -6.54 -3.90
CA THR A 148 11.99 -5.67 -3.52
C THR A 148 12.45 -4.55 -2.58
N ALA A 149 13.29 -4.86 -1.59
CA ALA A 149 13.82 -3.87 -0.64
C ALA A 149 14.65 -2.79 -1.34
N GLU A 150 15.51 -3.18 -2.29
CA GLU A 150 16.33 -2.23 -3.05
C GLU A 150 15.48 -1.26 -3.87
N ARG A 151 14.49 -1.78 -4.60
CA ARG A 151 13.55 -0.96 -5.38
C ARG A 151 12.68 -0.07 -4.52
N ALA A 152 12.18 -0.61 -3.40
CA ALA A 152 11.43 0.18 -2.43
C ALA A 152 12.26 1.34 -1.87
N ARG A 153 13.54 1.11 -1.55
CA ARG A 153 14.45 2.16 -1.08
C ARG A 153 14.61 3.28 -2.11
N GLU A 154 14.78 2.93 -3.38
CA GLU A 154 14.93 3.90 -4.46
C GLU A 154 13.67 4.78 -4.60
N VAL A 155 12.50 4.16 -4.80
CA VAL A 155 11.25 4.90 -5.02
C VAL A 155 10.83 5.72 -3.80
N LEU A 156 10.97 5.19 -2.58
CA LEU A 156 10.62 5.90 -1.36
C LEU A 156 11.55 7.09 -1.12
N THR A 157 12.84 6.97 -1.43
CA THR A 157 13.78 8.10 -1.35
C THR A 157 13.34 9.25 -2.27
N LEU A 158 12.90 8.94 -3.50
CA LEU A 158 12.34 9.95 -4.41
C LEU A 158 11.05 10.55 -3.86
N LEU A 159 10.07 9.73 -3.45
CA LEU A 159 8.74 10.20 -3.08
C LEU A 159 8.74 11.01 -1.78
N PHE A 160 9.63 10.75 -0.84
CA PHE A 160 9.77 11.59 0.36
C PHE A 160 10.24 13.02 0.06
N THR A 161 10.89 13.25 -1.09
CA THR A 161 11.19 14.60 -1.57
C THR A 161 10.07 15.21 -2.39
N ARG A 162 9.02 14.43 -2.70
CA ARG A 162 7.91 14.81 -3.56
C ARG A 162 6.59 14.45 -2.88
N PRO A 163 6.15 15.20 -1.86
CA PRO A 163 4.91 14.90 -1.17
C PRO A 163 3.71 14.91 -2.14
N PRO A 164 2.72 14.04 -1.93
CA PRO A 164 1.52 14.06 -2.74
C PRO A 164 0.75 15.37 -2.53
N ARG A 165 -0.03 15.78 -3.51
CA ARG A 165 -0.91 16.95 -3.38
C ARG A 165 -1.91 16.75 -2.23
N PRO A 166 -2.36 17.82 -1.55
CA PRO A 166 -3.42 17.70 -0.56
C PRO A 166 -4.64 16.96 -1.13
N GLY A 167 -5.14 15.96 -0.39
CA GLY A 167 -6.26 15.14 -0.84
C GLY A 167 -5.88 14.06 -1.87
N THR A 168 -4.59 13.72 -1.97
CA THR A 168 -4.11 12.60 -2.77
C THR A 168 -3.13 11.73 -1.98
N PHE A 169 -2.79 10.56 -2.51
CA PHE A 169 -1.73 9.68 -2.02
C PHE A 169 -1.00 9.01 -3.19
N TRP A 170 0.22 8.56 -2.95
CA TRP A 170 0.97 7.79 -3.94
C TRP A 170 0.58 6.31 -3.89
N ASN A 171 0.31 5.72 -5.05
CA ASN A 171 0.18 4.28 -5.26
C ASN A 171 1.35 3.79 -6.09
N VAL A 172 2.17 2.92 -5.52
CA VAL A 172 3.41 2.41 -6.12
C VAL A 172 3.29 0.91 -6.33
N ASN A 173 3.59 0.46 -7.53
CA ASN A 173 3.67 -0.97 -7.84
C ASN A 173 5.06 -1.29 -8.38
N LEU A 174 5.80 -2.10 -7.61
CA LEU A 174 7.12 -2.61 -7.96
C LEU A 174 6.95 -3.80 -8.91
N PRO A 175 7.66 -3.86 -10.04
CA PRO A 175 7.56 -4.98 -10.97
C PRO A 175 8.24 -6.23 -10.40
N HIS A 176 7.83 -7.39 -10.89
CA HIS A 176 8.58 -8.62 -10.61
C HIS A 176 9.98 -8.52 -11.21
N PRO A 177 11.05 -8.88 -10.46
CA PRO A 177 12.41 -8.88 -11.01
C PRO A 177 12.48 -9.82 -12.23
N THR A 178 12.92 -9.30 -13.38
CA THR A 178 13.07 -10.11 -14.59
C THR A 178 14.50 -10.61 -14.76
N ASP A 179 15.49 -9.71 -14.78
CA ASP A 179 16.91 -10.01 -14.83
C ASP A 179 17.70 -8.89 -14.16
N GLU A 180 18.84 -9.21 -13.54
CA GLU A 180 19.72 -8.25 -12.86
C GLU A 180 20.28 -7.16 -13.78
N SER A 181 20.24 -7.37 -15.11
CA SER A 181 20.80 -6.47 -16.11
C SER A 181 19.84 -5.36 -16.57
N THR A 182 18.54 -5.46 -16.28
CA THR A 182 17.56 -4.48 -16.74
C THR A 182 17.49 -3.33 -15.74
N ARG A 183 17.97 -2.13 -16.16
CA ARG A 183 17.82 -0.92 -15.37
C ARG A 183 16.34 -0.67 -15.10
N HIS A 184 16.01 -0.59 -13.86
CA HIS A 184 14.66 -0.37 -13.37
C HIS A 184 14.32 1.12 -13.43
N GLU A 185 13.28 1.48 -14.17
CA GLU A 185 12.85 2.88 -14.28
C GLU A 185 11.65 3.15 -13.35
N LEU A 186 11.63 4.38 -12.81
CA LEU A 186 10.52 4.91 -12.03
C LEU A 186 9.63 5.73 -12.96
N VAL A 187 8.41 5.28 -13.22
CA VAL A 187 7.49 5.87 -14.19
C VAL A 187 6.26 6.43 -13.51
N PHE A 188 6.06 7.74 -13.63
CA PHE A 188 4.79 8.38 -13.23
C PHE A 188 3.75 8.16 -14.31
N CYS A 189 2.68 7.47 -13.98
CA CYS A 189 1.64 7.07 -14.94
C CYS A 189 0.23 7.13 -14.32
N PRO A 190 -0.81 7.28 -15.15
CA PRO A 190 -2.19 7.20 -14.68
C PRO A 190 -2.57 5.77 -14.32
N LEU A 191 -3.63 5.60 -13.50
CA LEU A 191 -4.29 4.31 -13.33
C LEU A 191 -4.94 3.86 -14.63
N ASP A 192 -4.90 2.57 -14.89
CA ASP A 192 -5.65 1.94 -15.97
C ASP A 192 -7.13 1.86 -15.60
N PRO A 193 -8.03 2.55 -16.33
CA PRO A 193 -9.46 2.54 -16.08
C PRO A 193 -10.17 1.32 -16.69
N SER A 194 -9.44 0.39 -17.30
CA SER A 194 -10.03 -0.79 -17.95
C SER A 194 -10.87 -1.59 -16.95
N PRO A 195 -12.08 -2.00 -17.32
CA PRO A 195 -12.91 -2.81 -16.45
C PRO A 195 -12.28 -4.17 -16.18
N HIS A 196 -12.54 -4.71 -15.00
CA HIS A 196 -12.11 -6.05 -14.66
C HIS A 196 -12.81 -7.09 -15.54
N ALA A 197 -12.04 -8.03 -16.09
CA ALA A 197 -12.55 -9.20 -16.77
C ALA A 197 -12.68 -10.36 -15.77
N PHE A 198 -13.71 -10.30 -14.91
CA PHE A 198 -13.97 -11.38 -13.95
C PHE A 198 -14.66 -12.55 -14.62
N GLU A 199 -14.10 -13.75 -14.46
CA GLU A 199 -14.66 -14.99 -14.94
C GLU A 199 -14.86 -15.96 -13.78
N TYR A 200 -16.02 -16.62 -13.76
CA TYR A 200 -16.36 -17.63 -12.76
C TYR A 200 -16.78 -18.91 -13.44
N GLU A 201 -16.25 -20.02 -12.98
CA GLU A 201 -16.67 -21.36 -13.38
C GLU A 201 -17.47 -22.02 -12.25
N LYS A 202 -18.60 -22.65 -12.59
CA LYS A 202 -19.39 -23.42 -11.63
C LYS A 202 -18.90 -24.85 -11.59
N ARG A 203 -18.42 -25.29 -10.41
CA ARG A 203 -18.00 -26.68 -10.14
C ARG A 203 -18.68 -27.17 -8.87
N GLU A 204 -19.36 -28.31 -8.94
CA GLU A 204 -20.02 -28.96 -7.79
C GLU A 204 -20.94 -28.01 -6.99
N GLY A 205 -21.65 -27.12 -7.67
CA GLY A 205 -22.55 -26.14 -7.03
C GLY A 205 -21.88 -24.87 -6.51
N HIS A 206 -20.55 -24.78 -6.53
CA HIS A 206 -19.76 -23.61 -6.08
C HIS A 206 -19.26 -22.80 -7.28
N LEU A 207 -19.11 -21.49 -7.09
CA LEU A 207 -18.49 -20.60 -8.07
C LEU A 207 -16.99 -20.47 -7.75
N HIS A 208 -16.15 -20.75 -8.74
CA HIS A 208 -14.71 -20.60 -8.65
C HIS A 208 -14.26 -19.45 -9.56
N TRP A 209 -13.51 -18.49 -8.98
CA TRP A 209 -12.89 -17.44 -9.78
C TRP A 209 -11.75 -18.03 -10.62
N VAL A 210 -11.81 -17.83 -11.95
CA VAL A 210 -10.86 -18.40 -12.92
C VAL A 210 -10.17 -17.35 -13.79
N SER A 211 -10.38 -16.06 -13.50
CA SER A 211 -9.77 -14.96 -14.24
C SER A 211 -8.24 -15.01 -14.17
N ASP A 212 -7.59 -14.69 -15.30
CA ASP A 212 -6.13 -14.57 -15.35
C ASP A 212 -5.68 -13.12 -15.11
N PHE A 213 -5.21 -12.82 -13.91
CA PHE A 213 -4.70 -11.51 -13.54
C PHE A 213 -3.58 -11.02 -14.47
N HIS A 214 -2.72 -11.92 -14.95
CA HIS A 214 -1.53 -11.57 -15.73
C HIS A 214 -1.85 -11.24 -17.20
N ASN A 215 -2.98 -11.75 -17.71
CA ASN A 215 -3.44 -11.54 -19.11
C ASN A 215 -4.62 -10.55 -19.20
N ARG A 216 -4.85 -9.77 -18.14
CA ARG A 216 -5.92 -8.77 -18.13
C ARG A 216 -5.72 -7.69 -19.22
N PRO A 217 -6.81 -7.11 -19.76
CA PRO A 217 -6.74 -5.95 -20.63
C PRO A 217 -5.99 -4.81 -19.97
N ARG A 218 -5.22 -4.04 -20.74
CA ARG A 218 -4.45 -2.90 -20.25
C ARG A 218 -4.25 -1.87 -21.36
N LEU A 219 -4.24 -0.62 -20.94
CA LEU A 219 -3.94 0.50 -21.82
C LEU A 219 -2.43 0.78 -21.82
N PRO A 220 -1.84 1.12 -22.98
CA PRO A 220 -0.44 1.52 -23.05
C PRO A 220 -0.13 2.70 -22.10
N GLU A 221 1.06 2.70 -21.51
CA GLU A 221 1.57 3.76 -20.65
C GLU A 221 0.80 3.97 -19.33
N HIS A 222 -0.17 3.12 -19.01
CA HIS A 222 -0.87 3.11 -17.72
C HIS A 222 -0.20 2.16 -16.74
N ASP A 223 -0.57 2.24 -15.47
CA ASP A 223 0.11 1.54 -14.36
C ASP A 223 0.21 0.02 -14.55
N ILE A 224 -0.82 -0.62 -15.14
CA ILE A 224 -0.79 -2.06 -15.45
C ILE A 224 0.29 -2.38 -16.49
N ASP A 225 0.32 -1.62 -17.59
CA ASP A 225 1.27 -1.82 -18.68
C ASP A 225 2.70 -1.56 -18.22
N VAL A 226 2.92 -0.46 -17.52
CA VAL A 226 4.21 -0.05 -16.95
C VAL A 226 4.72 -1.13 -15.98
N CYS A 227 3.92 -1.54 -15.00
CA CYS A 227 4.35 -2.48 -13.97
C CYS A 227 4.61 -3.88 -14.54
N MET A 228 3.70 -4.40 -15.36
CA MET A 228 3.87 -5.71 -15.99
C MET A 228 4.95 -5.69 -17.08
N GLY A 229 5.28 -4.50 -17.61
CA GLY A 229 6.40 -4.25 -18.52
C GLY A 229 7.77 -4.22 -17.85
N GLY A 230 7.83 -4.33 -16.51
CA GLY A 230 9.09 -4.41 -15.75
C GLY A 230 9.58 -3.08 -15.16
N GLN A 231 8.74 -2.05 -15.13
CA GLN A 231 9.07 -0.74 -14.56
C GLN A 231 8.26 -0.45 -13.30
N THR A 232 8.76 0.37 -12.38
CA THR A 232 7.96 0.80 -11.22
C THR A 232 6.91 1.80 -11.65
N ALA A 233 5.63 1.43 -11.50
CA ALA A 233 4.51 2.30 -11.74
C ALA A 233 4.22 3.16 -10.50
N ILE A 234 4.13 4.48 -10.69
CA ILE A 234 3.85 5.46 -9.64
C ILE A 234 2.64 6.30 -10.08
N SER A 235 1.53 6.16 -9.35
CA SER A 235 0.29 6.89 -9.65
C SER A 235 -0.12 7.76 -8.48
N GLU A 236 -0.50 9.02 -8.73
CA GLU A 236 -1.07 9.90 -7.72
C GLU A 236 -2.59 9.77 -7.70
N LEU A 237 -3.14 9.24 -6.61
CA LEU A 237 -4.57 8.91 -6.51
C LEU A 237 -5.32 9.91 -5.65
N PRO A 238 -6.42 10.53 -6.16
CA PRO A 238 -7.26 11.41 -5.37
C PRO A 238 -8.14 10.62 -4.39
N ILE A 239 -8.40 11.21 -3.21
CA ILE A 239 -9.39 10.70 -2.25
C ILE A 239 -10.82 11.09 -2.62
N THR A 240 -10.98 12.12 -3.43
CA THR A 240 -12.25 12.57 -3.99
C THR A 240 -12.16 12.62 -5.51
N PRO A 241 -13.27 12.47 -6.24
CA PRO A 241 -13.28 12.77 -7.66
C PRO A 241 -12.74 14.19 -7.87
N LEU A 242 -11.74 14.33 -8.73
CA LEU A 242 -11.28 15.65 -9.16
C LEU A 242 -12.43 16.25 -9.97
N LEU A 243 -13.05 17.30 -9.46
CA LEU A 243 -13.93 18.11 -10.28
C LEU A 243 -13.08 18.71 -11.42
N PRO A 244 -13.59 18.74 -12.67
CA PRO A 244 -12.88 19.44 -13.73
C PRO A 244 -12.57 20.85 -13.26
N ALA A 245 -11.36 21.32 -13.52
CA ALA A 245 -11.03 22.72 -13.32
C ALA A 245 -12.00 23.54 -14.19
N GLU A 246 -12.74 24.48 -13.57
CA GLU A 246 -13.57 25.44 -14.27
C GLU A 246 -12.74 26.35 -15.19
#